data_95f8b6a3b904616cfc6be19b27426b7c
#
_entry.id   95f8b6a3b904616cfc6be19b27426b7c
#
_cell.length_a   1.000
_cell.length_b   1.000
_cell.length_c   1.000
_cell.angle_alpha   90.00
_cell.angle_beta   90.00
_cell.angle_gamma   90.00
#
_symmetry.space_group_name_H-M   'P 1'
#
loop_
_entity.id
_entity.type
_entity.pdbx_description
1 polymer ?
#
loop_
_entity_poly.entity_id
_entity_poly.type
_entity_poly.pdbx_seq_one_letter_code
_entity_poly.pdbx_strand_id
1 'polypeptide(L)'
;MNTSTNPPVIYVNSVSSFASQAVQVIQEALGLLTFTDSDTGFANYYFSTIYGIAEKDLNEETKDRPITTICGEYQSVQPNDKDFSSCFFYVHGQNLTYQGQYMTYDISLLGWLNESRFGNYRTSIAYELTDAIYRQVFNKNQWSANPLRPIVDEDGIQISTQTDSDVWKDFSPETFLNDYQKYISYRIRFKVSLQVGCLPINNINSGNACLTC
;
A
#
# COMPACT_ATOMS: atom_id res chain seq x y z
N MET A 1 -9.09 19.81 -12.61
CA MET A 1 -7.91 20.16 -11.79
C MET A 1 -6.68 19.84 -12.60
N ASN A 2 -5.73 20.75 -12.67
CA ASN A 2 -4.43 20.45 -13.30
C ASN A 2 -3.54 19.81 -12.23
N THR A 3 -2.96 18.67 -12.53
CA THR A 3 -1.97 18.00 -11.66
C THR A 3 -0.57 18.41 -12.12
N SER A 4 0.32 18.73 -11.19
CA SER A 4 1.70 19.13 -11.49
C SER A 4 2.67 17.95 -11.54
N THR A 5 2.26 16.79 -11.03
CA THR A 5 3.07 15.55 -11.00
C THR A 5 2.47 14.48 -11.89
N ASN A 6 3.33 13.58 -12.36
CA ASN A 6 2.88 12.40 -13.07
C ASN A 6 2.06 11.47 -12.17
N PRO A 7 1.09 10.73 -12.73
CA PRO A 7 0.38 9.71 -11.96
C PRO A 7 1.38 8.68 -11.39
N PRO A 8 1.04 8.04 -10.26
CA PRO A 8 1.94 7.10 -9.61
C PRO A 8 2.22 5.88 -10.48
N VAL A 9 3.43 5.33 -10.31
CA VAL A 9 3.78 4.02 -10.87
C VAL A 9 3.15 2.95 -9.97
N ILE A 10 2.33 2.08 -10.56
CA ILE A 10 1.67 0.98 -9.86
C ILE A 10 2.28 -0.34 -10.31
N TYR A 11 2.89 -1.06 -9.36
CA TYR A 11 3.44 -2.39 -9.58
C TYR A 11 2.47 -3.45 -9.10
N VAL A 12 1.91 -4.22 -10.03
CA VAL A 12 0.96 -5.29 -9.74
C VAL A 12 1.69 -6.61 -9.60
N ASN A 13 1.34 -7.40 -8.58
CA ASN A 13 1.90 -8.74 -8.42
C ASN A 13 1.50 -9.65 -9.57
N SER A 14 2.44 -10.45 -10.04
CA SER A 14 2.21 -11.45 -11.10
C SER A 14 1.38 -12.66 -10.62
N VAL A 15 1.22 -12.82 -9.32
CA VAL A 15 0.49 -13.95 -8.72
C VAL A 15 -0.97 -13.60 -8.54
N SER A 16 -1.85 -14.32 -9.22
CA SER A 16 -3.30 -14.17 -9.08
C SER A 16 -3.82 -14.91 -7.84
N SER A 17 -3.56 -14.37 -6.65
CA SER A 17 -4.23 -14.80 -5.42
C SER A 17 -5.42 -13.88 -5.12
N PHE A 18 -6.33 -14.30 -4.24
CA PHE A 18 -7.43 -13.42 -3.82
C PHE A 18 -6.91 -12.18 -3.08
N ALA A 19 -5.83 -12.32 -2.32
CA ALA A 19 -5.16 -11.20 -1.70
C ALA A 19 -4.64 -10.22 -2.75
N SER A 20 -4.00 -10.69 -3.83
CA SER A 20 -3.51 -9.83 -4.91
C SER A 20 -4.61 -9.11 -5.66
N GLN A 21 -5.78 -9.74 -5.87
CA GLN A 21 -6.93 -9.08 -6.48
C GLN A 21 -7.48 -7.94 -5.61
N ALA A 22 -7.62 -8.17 -4.30
CA ALA A 22 -8.03 -7.13 -3.37
C ALA A 22 -7.02 -5.98 -3.31
N VAL A 23 -5.73 -6.31 -3.28
CA VAL A 23 -4.64 -5.34 -3.31
C VAL A 23 -4.68 -4.51 -4.58
N GLN A 24 -4.89 -5.11 -5.76
CA GLN A 24 -4.96 -4.39 -7.02
C GLN A 24 -6.06 -3.32 -7.02
N VAL A 25 -7.27 -3.66 -6.54
CA VAL A 25 -8.36 -2.67 -6.45
C VAL A 25 -8.00 -1.52 -5.51
N ILE A 26 -7.33 -1.84 -4.39
CA ILE A 26 -6.85 -0.82 -3.45
C ILE A 26 -5.77 0.05 -4.09
N GLN A 27 -4.81 -0.54 -4.81
CA GLN A 27 -3.75 0.19 -5.53
C GLN A 27 -4.33 1.20 -6.53
N GLU A 28 -5.32 0.80 -7.32
CA GLU A 28 -6.01 1.67 -8.27
C GLU A 28 -6.66 2.87 -7.56
N ALA A 29 -7.32 2.62 -6.43
CA ALA A 29 -7.94 3.67 -5.64
C ALA A 29 -6.92 4.62 -4.98
N LEU A 30 -5.81 4.07 -4.45
CA LEU A 30 -4.70 4.86 -3.91
C LEU A 30 -4.07 5.74 -4.98
N GLY A 31 -3.95 5.22 -6.20
CA GLY A 31 -3.38 5.96 -7.33
C GLY A 31 -4.18 7.20 -7.75
N LEU A 32 -5.41 7.34 -7.29
CA LEU A 32 -6.25 8.49 -7.56
C LEU A 32 -6.21 9.56 -6.44
N LEU A 33 -5.57 9.26 -5.31
CA LEU A 33 -5.53 10.21 -4.19
C LEU A 33 -4.62 11.39 -4.49
N THR A 34 -5.17 12.60 -4.31
CA THR A 34 -4.45 13.86 -4.54
C THR A 34 -4.59 14.78 -3.35
N PHE A 35 -3.60 15.65 -3.19
CA PHE A 35 -3.63 16.78 -2.26
C PHE A 35 -3.42 18.08 -3.04
N THR A 36 -3.82 19.20 -2.46
CA THR A 36 -3.56 20.52 -3.03
C THR A 36 -2.32 21.10 -2.37
N ASP A 37 -1.30 21.34 -3.17
CA ASP A 37 -0.11 22.05 -2.72
C ASP A 37 -0.49 23.53 -2.44
N SER A 38 -0.25 23.96 -1.21
CA SER A 38 -0.62 25.32 -0.79
C SER A 38 0.22 26.41 -1.43
N ASP A 39 1.46 26.11 -1.79
CA ASP A 39 2.39 27.11 -2.34
C ASP A 39 2.09 27.37 -3.81
N THR A 40 1.68 26.34 -4.53
CA THR A 40 1.41 26.40 -5.97
C THR A 40 -0.08 26.40 -6.32
N GLY A 41 -0.95 25.92 -5.42
CA GLY A 41 -2.38 25.71 -5.65
C GLY A 41 -2.70 24.57 -6.61
N PHE A 42 -1.69 23.79 -7.04
CA PHE A 42 -1.90 22.65 -7.92
C PHE A 42 -2.23 21.37 -7.14
N ALA A 43 -3.03 20.51 -7.75
CA ALA A 43 -3.25 19.17 -7.23
C ALA A 43 -2.06 18.27 -7.60
N ASN A 44 -1.52 17.59 -6.60
CA ASN A 44 -0.46 16.60 -6.72
C ASN A 44 -0.94 15.24 -6.25
N TYR A 45 -0.41 14.15 -6.82
CA TYR A 45 -0.67 12.82 -6.30
C TYR A 45 0.08 12.60 -4.99
N TYR A 46 -0.57 11.98 -4.01
CA TYR A 46 0.10 11.59 -2.77
C TYR A 46 1.20 10.57 -3.01
N PHE A 47 0.93 9.60 -3.88
CA PHE A 47 1.86 8.51 -4.16
C PHE A 47 2.66 8.78 -5.43
N SER A 48 3.96 8.48 -5.35
CA SER A 48 4.84 8.38 -6.52
C SER A 48 4.94 6.91 -6.96
N THR A 49 4.98 5.99 -6.01
CA THR A 49 5.09 4.56 -6.27
C THR A 49 4.17 3.77 -5.34
N ILE A 50 3.42 2.83 -5.91
CA ILE A 50 2.56 1.91 -5.19
C ILE A 50 2.98 0.49 -5.58
N TYR A 51 3.68 -0.19 -4.66
CA TYR A 51 4.08 -1.58 -4.85
C TYR A 51 2.92 -2.52 -4.53
N GLY A 52 3.01 -3.74 -5.03
CA GLY A 52 2.08 -4.81 -4.69
C GLY A 52 2.35 -5.44 -3.32
N ILE A 53 2.04 -6.73 -3.20
CA ILE A 53 2.35 -7.51 -2.00
C ILE A 53 3.85 -7.73 -1.94
N ALA A 54 4.45 -7.35 -0.81
CA ALA A 54 5.84 -7.62 -0.51
C ALA A 54 5.97 -8.82 0.44
N GLU A 55 7.08 -9.51 0.31
CA GLU A 55 7.52 -10.58 1.19
C GLU A 55 8.79 -10.13 1.92
N LYS A 56 9.17 -10.85 2.95
CA LYS A 56 10.45 -10.62 3.63
C LYS A 56 11.57 -11.23 2.82
N ASP A 57 12.65 -10.48 2.64
CA ASP A 57 13.89 -11.05 2.10
C ASP A 57 14.49 -12.03 3.12
N LEU A 58 14.76 -13.24 2.67
CA LEU A 58 15.35 -14.30 3.49
C LEU A 58 16.88 -14.32 3.43
N ASN A 59 17.50 -13.45 2.65
CA ASN A 59 18.94 -13.32 2.58
C ASN A 59 19.48 -12.77 3.92
N GLU A 60 20.51 -13.39 4.48
CA GLU A 60 21.08 -13.00 5.77
C GLU A 60 21.58 -11.55 5.82
N GLU A 61 22.06 -11.01 4.69
CA GLU A 61 22.57 -9.63 4.61
C GLU A 61 21.44 -8.59 4.54
N THR A 62 20.27 -8.98 4.01
CA THR A 62 19.12 -8.09 3.77
C THR A 62 17.87 -8.58 4.48
N LYS A 63 18.06 -9.39 5.52
CA LYS A 63 16.99 -10.01 6.28
C LYS A 63 15.93 -9.00 6.71
N ASP A 64 14.67 -9.41 6.56
CA ASP A 64 13.50 -8.61 6.89
C ASP A 64 13.34 -7.32 6.06
N ARG A 65 14.05 -7.22 4.93
CA ARG A 65 13.78 -6.19 3.92
C ARG A 65 12.51 -6.56 3.13
N PRO A 66 11.63 -5.59 2.81
CA PRO A 66 10.53 -5.87 1.91
C PRO A 66 11.03 -6.04 0.46
N ILE A 67 10.65 -7.15 -0.14
CA ILE A 67 10.88 -7.45 -1.56
C ILE A 67 9.56 -7.76 -2.24
N THR A 68 9.39 -7.37 -3.48
CA THR A 68 8.22 -7.69 -4.28
C THR A 68 8.62 -8.33 -5.59
N THR A 69 7.75 -9.15 -6.16
CA THR A 69 7.99 -9.74 -7.47
C THR A 69 7.35 -8.89 -8.55
N ILE A 70 8.18 -8.34 -9.44
CA ILE A 70 7.76 -7.53 -10.58
C ILE A 70 8.27 -8.24 -11.84
N CYS A 71 7.36 -8.57 -12.77
CA CYS A 71 7.72 -9.30 -14.00
C CYS A 71 8.51 -10.59 -13.78
N GLY A 72 8.30 -11.27 -12.64
CA GLY A 72 9.00 -12.50 -12.30
C GLY A 72 10.37 -12.32 -11.65
N GLU A 73 10.82 -11.09 -11.46
CA GLU A 73 12.06 -10.76 -10.75
C GLU A 73 11.80 -10.19 -9.37
N TYR A 74 12.63 -10.58 -8.40
CA TYR A 74 12.59 -9.99 -7.07
C TYR A 74 13.20 -8.58 -7.08
N GLN A 75 12.43 -7.62 -6.63
CA GLN A 75 12.87 -6.24 -6.49
C GLN A 75 12.69 -5.76 -5.05
N SER A 76 13.71 -5.09 -4.56
CA SER A 76 13.65 -4.46 -3.26
C SER A 76 12.67 -3.27 -3.28
N VAL A 77 11.79 -3.23 -2.30
CA VAL A 77 10.92 -2.08 -2.06
C VAL A 77 11.75 -1.02 -1.31
N GLN A 78 12.04 0.09 -1.97
CA GLN A 78 12.91 1.14 -1.44
C GLN A 78 12.27 2.52 -1.62
N PRO A 79 12.50 3.44 -0.66
CA PRO A 79 12.16 4.85 -0.86
C PRO A 79 13.07 5.49 -1.90
N ASN A 80 12.49 6.41 -2.64
CA ASN A 80 13.24 7.29 -3.52
C ASN A 80 13.11 8.72 -2.98
N ASP A 81 14.22 9.41 -2.79
CA ASP A 81 14.24 10.79 -2.26
C ASP A 81 13.49 11.80 -3.13
N LYS A 82 13.17 11.43 -4.37
CA LYS A 82 12.36 12.25 -5.27
C LYS A 82 10.86 12.03 -5.10
N ASP A 83 10.46 10.96 -4.42
CA ASP A 83 9.07 10.59 -4.24
C ASP A 83 8.40 11.40 -3.13
N PHE A 84 7.13 11.70 -3.28
CA PHE A 84 6.29 12.24 -2.21
C PHE A 84 6.00 11.16 -1.17
N SER A 85 5.46 10.05 -1.61
CA SER A 85 5.30 8.86 -0.78
C SER A 85 5.33 7.60 -1.64
N SER A 86 5.61 6.49 -0.96
CA SER A 86 5.51 5.15 -1.53
C SER A 86 4.90 4.21 -0.53
N CYS A 87 4.27 3.15 -1.01
CA CYS A 87 3.67 2.14 -0.15
C CYS A 87 3.71 0.75 -0.78
N PHE A 88 3.53 -0.25 0.07
CA PHE A 88 3.43 -1.65 -0.31
C PHE A 88 2.45 -2.38 0.62
N PHE A 89 2.09 -3.59 0.27
CA PHE A 89 1.19 -4.43 1.06
C PHE A 89 1.94 -5.62 1.64
N TYR A 90 1.54 -6.03 2.84
CA TYR A 90 2.07 -7.22 3.50
C TYR A 90 0.94 -8.08 4.02
N VAL A 91 0.94 -9.35 3.64
CA VAL A 91 -0.04 -10.33 4.11
C VAL A 91 0.52 -11.05 5.33
N HIS A 92 -0.14 -10.86 6.48
CA HIS A 92 0.22 -11.48 7.73
C HIS A 92 -0.24 -12.93 7.72
N GLY A 93 0.63 -13.85 7.34
CA GLY A 93 0.36 -15.28 7.46
C GLY A 93 -1.00 -15.72 6.93
N GLN A 94 -1.10 -16.92 6.44
CA GLN A 94 -2.38 -17.49 6.01
C GLN A 94 -3.16 -17.99 7.22
N ASN A 95 -3.63 -17.11 8.08
CA ASN A 95 -4.66 -17.45 9.03
C ASN A 95 -5.98 -17.56 8.26
N LEU A 96 -6.12 -18.68 7.56
CA LEU A 96 -7.37 -19.10 6.97
C LEU A 96 -8.35 -19.42 8.10
N THR A 97 -8.96 -18.41 8.65
CA THR A 97 -10.08 -18.61 9.55
C THR A 97 -11.28 -18.96 8.67
N TYR A 98 -11.41 -20.24 8.38
CA TYR A 98 -12.58 -20.76 7.71
C TYR A 98 -13.74 -20.72 8.71
N GLN A 99 -14.49 -19.66 8.69
CA GLN A 99 -15.80 -19.60 9.33
C GLN A 99 -16.87 -19.81 8.25
N GLY A 100 -17.28 -21.09 8.10
CA GLY A 100 -18.31 -21.41 7.13
C GLY A 100 -17.85 -21.25 5.68
N GLN A 101 -18.37 -20.21 4.96
CA GLN A 101 -18.11 -19.99 3.53
C GLN A 101 -17.16 -18.84 3.24
N TYR A 102 -16.43 -18.32 4.23
CA TYR A 102 -15.55 -17.16 4.06
C TYR A 102 -14.08 -17.49 4.32
N MET A 103 -13.21 -16.96 3.46
CA MET A 103 -11.77 -16.89 3.68
C MET A 103 -11.42 -15.45 4.06
N THR A 104 -10.64 -15.26 5.13
CA THR A 104 -10.23 -13.94 5.56
C THR A 104 -8.72 -13.80 5.50
N TYR A 105 -8.25 -12.75 4.87
CA TYR A 105 -6.85 -12.34 4.81
C TYR A 105 -6.65 -11.13 5.72
N ASP A 106 -5.59 -11.16 6.51
CA ASP A 106 -5.12 -10.04 7.31
C ASP A 106 -3.98 -9.37 6.54
N ILE A 107 -4.17 -8.12 6.16
CA ILE A 107 -3.27 -7.39 5.28
C ILE A 107 -2.91 -6.06 5.93
N SER A 108 -1.64 -5.67 5.82
CA SER A 108 -1.21 -4.31 6.13
C SER A 108 -0.81 -3.57 4.86
N LEU A 109 -1.28 -2.34 4.74
CA LEU A 109 -0.71 -1.32 3.87
C LEU A 109 0.35 -0.58 4.70
N LEU A 110 1.60 -0.67 4.27
CA LEU A 110 2.74 0.03 4.87
C LEU A 110 3.27 1.04 3.88
N GLY A 111 3.71 2.18 4.39
CA GLY A 111 4.30 3.18 3.54
C GLY A 111 5.07 4.24 4.31
N TRP A 112 5.66 5.12 3.55
CA TRP A 112 6.41 6.27 4.04
C TRP A 112 6.11 7.50 3.20
N LEU A 113 6.17 8.64 3.88
CA LEU A 113 6.07 9.97 3.30
C LEU A 113 7.43 10.64 3.42
N ASN A 114 7.93 11.22 2.35
CA ASN A 114 9.12 12.05 2.39
C ASN A 114 8.75 13.45 2.89
N GLU A 115 9.01 13.69 4.17
CA GLU A 115 8.63 14.94 4.84
C GLU A 115 9.14 16.19 4.11
N SER A 116 10.34 16.12 3.55
CA SER A 116 10.97 17.26 2.87
C SER A 116 10.27 17.68 1.58
N ARG A 117 9.43 16.81 1.02
CA ARG A 117 8.71 17.07 -0.25
C ARG A 117 7.36 17.76 -0.05
N PHE A 118 6.85 17.78 1.17
CA PHE A 118 5.56 18.38 1.50
C PHE A 118 5.68 19.81 2.09
N GLY A 119 6.86 20.43 2.04
CA GLY A 119 7.07 21.80 2.49
C GLY A 119 6.77 22.01 3.97
N ASN A 120 5.95 23.03 4.30
CA ASN A 120 5.61 23.37 5.67
C ASN A 120 4.56 22.47 6.34
N TYR A 121 4.03 21.47 5.64
CA TYR A 121 2.94 20.59 6.09
C TYR A 121 3.38 19.34 6.88
N ARG A 122 4.55 19.36 7.47
CA ARG A 122 5.26 18.19 7.97
C ARG A 122 4.47 17.19 8.79
N THR A 123 3.70 17.61 9.77
CA THR A 123 3.04 16.67 10.69
C THR A 123 1.60 16.35 10.31
N SER A 124 0.89 17.29 9.67
CA SER A 124 -0.52 17.08 9.29
C SER A 124 -0.69 16.17 8.09
N ILE A 125 0.29 16.16 7.17
CA ILE A 125 0.17 15.44 5.89
C ILE A 125 0.00 13.92 6.07
N ALA A 126 0.63 13.32 7.07
CA ALA A 126 0.46 11.89 7.33
C ALA A 126 -0.95 11.56 7.82
N TYR A 127 -1.51 12.43 8.67
CA TYR A 127 -2.90 12.29 9.11
C TYR A 127 -3.89 12.55 7.98
N GLU A 128 -3.62 13.55 7.15
CA GLU A 128 -4.45 13.85 5.97
C GLU A 128 -4.44 12.69 4.97
N LEU A 129 -3.26 12.11 4.70
CA LEU A 129 -3.15 10.95 3.83
C LEU A 129 -3.90 9.74 4.40
N THR A 130 -3.67 9.40 5.68
CA THR A 130 -4.32 8.23 6.28
C THR A 130 -5.84 8.42 6.37
N ASP A 131 -6.33 9.63 6.65
CA ASP A 131 -7.75 9.96 6.60
C ASP A 131 -8.30 9.86 5.17
N ALA A 132 -7.56 10.36 4.16
CA ALA A 132 -7.95 10.24 2.76
C ALA A 132 -8.02 8.76 2.32
N ILE A 133 -7.04 7.96 2.70
CA ILE A 133 -7.04 6.51 2.44
C ILE A 133 -8.27 5.87 3.10
N TYR A 134 -8.50 6.16 4.38
CA TYR A 134 -9.63 5.58 5.10
C TYR A 134 -10.97 5.94 4.45
N ARG A 135 -11.19 7.22 4.15
CA ARG A 135 -12.47 7.69 3.61
C ARG A 135 -12.69 7.34 2.15
N GLN A 136 -11.65 7.41 1.33
CA GLN A 136 -11.80 7.29 -0.12
C GLN A 136 -11.51 5.88 -0.62
N VAL A 137 -10.60 5.14 0.04
CA VAL A 137 -10.23 3.79 -0.39
C VAL A 137 -11.01 2.73 0.37
N PHE A 138 -11.15 2.87 1.69
CA PHE A 138 -11.81 1.87 2.53
C PHE A 138 -13.30 2.15 2.79
N ASN A 139 -13.84 3.22 2.23
CA ASN A 139 -15.24 3.57 2.43
C ASN A 139 -16.19 2.50 1.86
N LYS A 140 -17.26 2.25 2.60
CA LYS A 140 -18.32 1.29 2.28
C LYS A 140 -18.85 1.39 0.85
N ASN A 141 -19.01 2.61 0.36
CA ASN A 141 -19.70 2.86 -0.90
C ASN A 141 -18.90 2.41 -2.13
N GLN A 142 -17.57 2.45 -2.08
CA GLN A 142 -16.71 2.00 -3.19
C GLN A 142 -16.72 0.48 -3.35
N TRP A 143 -17.01 -0.25 -2.25
CA TRP A 143 -16.99 -1.71 -2.21
C TRP A 143 -18.38 -2.33 -2.24
N SER A 144 -19.45 -1.56 -2.42
CA SER A 144 -20.83 -2.04 -2.35
C SER A 144 -21.13 -3.17 -3.35
N ALA A 145 -20.45 -3.17 -4.49
CA ALA A 145 -20.59 -4.20 -5.52
C ALA A 145 -19.41 -5.21 -5.55
N ASN A 146 -18.42 -5.06 -4.67
CA ASN A 146 -17.23 -5.89 -4.67
C ASN A 146 -17.26 -6.88 -3.48
N PRO A 147 -17.21 -8.21 -3.73
CA PRO A 147 -17.20 -9.21 -2.65
C PRO A 147 -15.96 -9.17 -1.77
N LEU A 148 -14.89 -8.47 -2.20
CA LEU A 148 -13.59 -8.39 -1.51
C LEU A 148 -13.46 -7.16 -0.61
N ARG A 149 -14.55 -6.69 -0.03
CA ARG A 149 -14.54 -5.48 0.78
C ARG A 149 -13.54 -5.53 1.93
N PRO A 150 -12.59 -4.57 2.00
CA PRO A 150 -11.69 -4.46 3.13
C PRO A 150 -12.40 -3.84 4.36
N ILE A 151 -12.02 -4.34 5.53
CA ILE A 151 -12.46 -3.82 6.82
C ILE A 151 -11.22 -3.43 7.60
N VAL A 152 -11.06 -2.15 7.89
CA VAL A 152 -9.94 -1.64 8.71
C VAL A 152 -10.18 -2.03 10.17
N ASP A 153 -9.15 -2.53 10.84
CA ASP A 153 -9.20 -2.86 12.27
C ASP A 153 -9.38 -1.58 13.10
N GLU A 154 -10.01 -1.66 14.28
CA GLU A 154 -10.30 -0.49 15.13
C GLU A 154 -9.05 0.32 15.46
N ASP A 155 -7.93 -0.37 15.77
CA ASP A 155 -6.62 0.23 16.02
C ASP A 155 -5.68 0.06 14.81
N GLY A 156 -6.25 -0.06 13.61
CA GLY A 156 -5.51 -0.45 12.42
C GLY A 156 -4.65 0.65 11.81
N ILE A 157 -4.78 1.91 12.23
CA ILE A 157 -4.02 3.04 11.68
C ILE A 157 -2.93 3.44 12.66
N GLN A 158 -1.68 3.33 12.24
CA GLN A 158 -0.49 3.71 12.99
C GLN A 158 0.36 4.67 12.16
N ILE A 159 0.87 5.71 12.80
CA ILE A 159 1.76 6.70 12.20
C ILE A 159 2.94 6.90 13.14
N SER A 160 4.15 6.90 12.62
CA SER A 160 5.35 7.09 13.42
C SER A 160 6.46 7.80 12.63
N THR A 161 7.23 8.60 13.35
CA THR A 161 8.50 9.17 12.89
C THR A 161 9.70 8.35 13.37
N GLN A 162 9.46 7.24 14.10
CA GLN A 162 10.49 6.41 14.71
C GLN A 162 10.58 5.07 13.99
N THR A 163 11.78 4.52 13.89
CA THR A 163 12.07 3.24 13.24
C THR A 163 11.70 2.03 14.05
N ASP A 164 11.77 2.13 15.36
CA ASP A 164 11.44 1.08 16.32
C ASP A 164 9.95 0.99 16.65
N SER A 165 9.14 1.68 15.86
CA SER A 165 7.70 1.71 16.05
C SER A 165 7.02 0.42 15.58
N ASP A 166 5.82 0.16 16.10
CA ASP A 166 4.95 -0.94 15.67
C ASP A 166 4.60 -0.91 14.17
N VAL A 167 4.81 0.23 13.50
CA VAL A 167 4.65 0.36 12.05
C VAL A 167 5.51 -0.68 11.34
N TRP A 168 6.76 -0.84 11.78
CA TRP A 168 7.76 -1.70 11.13
C TRP A 168 8.00 -3.05 11.82
N LYS A 169 7.15 -3.48 12.74
CA LYS A 169 7.34 -4.72 13.52
C LYS A 169 7.60 -5.98 12.69
N ASP A 170 7.23 -5.98 11.42
CA ASP A 170 7.43 -7.11 10.52
C ASP A 170 8.70 -6.99 9.65
N PHE A 171 9.36 -5.83 9.66
CA PHE A 171 10.51 -5.52 8.82
C PHE A 171 11.58 -4.78 9.61
N SER A 172 12.80 -4.77 9.10
CA SER A 172 13.92 -4.02 9.66
C SER A 172 14.15 -2.76 8.84
N PRO A 173 13.60 -1.60 9.24
CA PRO A 173 13.63 -0.37 8.43
C PRO A 173 15.04 0.11 8.11
N GLU A 174 16.03 -0.16 8.95
CA GLU A 174 17.44 0.14 8.73
C GLU A 174 18.02 -0.57 7.50
N THR A 175 17.39 -1.64 7.03
CA THR A 175 17.86 -2.38 5.85
C THR A 175 17.42 -1.76 4.53
N PHE A 176 16.41 -0.87 4.54
CA PHE A 176 15.86 -0.29 3.31
C PHE A 176 15.55 1.21 3.39
N LEU A 177 15.53 1.80 4.58
CA LEU A 177 15.40 3.24 4.78
C LEU A 177 16.77 3.84 5.10
N ASN A 178 17.47 4.37 4.10
CA ASN A 178 18.83 4.91 4.27
C ASN A 178 18.89 6.11 5.22
N ASP A 179 17.83 6.89 5.32
CA ASP A 179 17.72 8.06 6.19
C ASP A 179 16.28 8.18 6.68
N TYR A 180 15.94 7.32 7.62
CA TYR A 180 14.57 7.21 8.14
C TYR A 180 14.08 8.47 8.87
N GLN A 181 14.97 9.36 9.29
CA GLN A 181 14.59 10.64 9.89
C GLN A 181 13.90 11.59 8.91
N LYS A 182 14.04 11.34 7.61
CA LYS A 182 13.34 12.09 6.55
C LYS A 182 11.93 11.60 6.29
N TYR A 183 11.57 10.45 6.83
CA TYR A 183 10.31 9.80 6.47
C TYR A 183 9.38 9.71 7.68
N ILE A 184 8.12 10.01 7.42
CA ILE A 184 7.03 9.63 8.32
C ILE A 184 6.48 8.31 7.81
N SER A 185 6.51 7.30 8.65
CA SER A 185 6.01 5.97 8.32
C SER A 185 4.58 5.81 8.78
N TYR A 186 3.80 5.03 8.04
CA TYR A 186 2.44 4.70 8.41
C TYR A 186 2.12 3.25 8.09
N ARG A 187 1.16 2.71 8.83
CA ARG A 187 0.61 1.38 8.63
C ARG A 187 -0.90 1.43 8.77
N ILE A 188 -1.60 0.79 7.84
CA ILE A 188 -3.05 0.58 7.93
C ILE A 188 -3.30 -0.93 7.83
N ARG A 189 -3.81 -1.50 8.92
CA ARG A 189 -4.15 -2.92 8.99
C ARG A 189 -5.62 -3.12 8.69
N PHE A 190 -5.92 -4.06 7.82
CA PHE A 190 -7.27 -4.36 7.40
C PHE A 190 -7.44 -5.84 7.07
N LYS A 191 -8.69 -6.29 7.10
CA LYS A 191 -9.08 -7.65 6.72
C LYS A 191 -9.87 -7.62 5.43
N VAL A 192 -9.61 -8.60 4.57
CA VAL A 192 -10.39 -8.85 3.37
C VAL A 192 -11.02 -10.22 3.50
N SER A 193 -12.35 -10.26 3.50
CA SER A 193 -13.11 -11.51 3.57
C SER A 193 -13.71 -11.84 2.22
N LEU A 194 -13.56 -13.09 1.82
CA LEU A 194 -14.06 -13.62 0.58
C LEU A 194 -15.06 -14.74 0.86
N GLN A 195 -16.22 -14.69 0.24
CA GLN A 195 -17.15 -15.81 0.26
C GLN A 195 -16.70 -16.88 -0.75
N VAL A 196 -16.37 -18.06 -0.25
CA VAL A 196 -15.97 -19.20 -1.09
C VAL A 196 -17.16 -19.66 -1.92
N GLY A 197 -17.05 -19.61 -3.23
CA GLY A 197 -18.12 -19.98 -4.17
C GLY A 197 -18.79 -18.80 -4.90
N CYS A 198 -18.46 -17.55 -4.56
CA CYS A 198 -19.01 -16.37 -5.23
C CYS A 198 -18.05 -15.70 -6.23
N LEU A 199 -16.92 -16.33 -6.55
CA LEU A 199 -15.99 -15.74 -7.51
C LEU A 199 -16.37 -16.10 -8.94
N PRO A 200 -16.62 -15.11 -9.78
CA PRO A 200 -16.53 -15.31 -11.21
C PRO A 200 -15.04 -15.49 -11.56
N ILE A 201 -14.62 -16.73 -11.75
CA ILE A 201 -13.24 -17.10 -12.15
C ILE A 201 -12.86 -16.49 -13.52
N ASN A 202 -13.77 -15.81 -14.22
CA ASN A 202 -13.68 -15.58 -15.65
C ASN A 202 -13.42 -14.14 -16.11
N ASN A 203 -13.06 -13.20 -15.26
CA ASN A 203 -12.78 -11.83 -15.72
C ASN A 203 -11.46 -11.22 -15.21
N ILE A 204 -10.44 -12.04 -15.07
CA ILE A 204 -9.09 -11.50 -15.03
C ILE A 204 -8.66 -11.35 -16.48
N ASN A 205 -8.81 -10.16 -17.02
CA ASN A 205 -8.08 -9.77 -18.21
C ASN A 205 -6.59 -9.82 -17.87
N SER A 206 -5.98 -10.97 -18.11
CA SER A 206 -4.55 -11.24 -17.95
C SER A 206 -3.68 -10.44 -18.93
N GLY A 207 -4.22 -9.37 -19.53
CA GLY A 207 -3.60 -8.65 -20.62
C GLY A 207 -2.73 -7.45 -20.23
N ASN A 208 -2.73 -6.96 -18.99
CA ASN A 208 -2.00 -5.74 -18.65
C ASN A 208 -1.04 -5.89 -17.45
N ALA A 209 -0.58 -7.08 -17.18
CA ALA A 209 0.22 -7.35 -15.98
C ALA A 209 1.65 -6.79 -16.02
N CYS A 210 2.15 -6.37 -17.14
CA CYS A 210 3.47 -5.76 -17.26
C CYS A 210 3.40 -4.57 -18.18
N LEU A 211 3.01 -3.42 -17.66
CA LEU A 211 3.28 -2.15 -18.32
C LEU A 211 4.78 -1.89 -18.22
N THR A 212 5.47 -2.20 -19.31
CA THR A 212 6.88 -1.89 -19.57
C THR A 212 7.89 -2.47 -18.56
N CYS A 213 8.26 -3.69 -18.75
CA CYS A 213 9.64 -4.08 -18.53
C CYS A 213 10.50 -3.62 -19.72
#